data_d3baa717f53d826aa05912a463951fa0
#
_entry.id   d3baa717f53d826aa05912a463951fa0
#
_cell.length_a   1.000
_cell.length_b   1.000
_cell.length_c   1.000
_cell.angle_alpha   90.00
_cell.angle_beta   90.00
_cell.angle_gamma   90.00
#
_symmetry.space_group_name_H-M   'P 1'
#
loop_
_entity.id
_entity.type
_entity.pdbx_description
1 polymer ?
#
loop_
_entity_poly.entity_id
_entity_poly.type
_entity_poly.pdbx_seq_one_letter_code
_entity_poly.pdbx_strand_id
1 'polypeptide(L)'
;MSSQRSIEAVRLRAIISAYLGWVMDGYDALLVTPIMPLLGELFFPGPYALLGGLSTLVATLIGRPLGSVVMGYVGDRFGRRVGLLTTVLGYGLSALVIALLPTYAIIGVLAPLTLLALRFLQGIFLGGEWGPGTAMIMEWSKWRSELTSAFVQSGYPIGVIIATIVNVLFLTYMGPASFNAYGWRIYMGTGAIAAVLAFVVRSRLVESPLWSRPRANPLKLLFERGGAQLGFGVLFTGGLLTIYYSTYLIYSDFLKVVGKAALIPIVMLISTIAAVAAVLLAGPLALAINYRWFIIGTLIVSLAYAPIALVLNPNITNLVVLAFIENFAMGLVPYVLINKFDIQYRASGLGVSYNWGLLIGGWAPMIVGLISPMGLGMVLMMSVGVALAITGLILLSRTRVTQ
;
A
#
# COMPACT_ATOMS: atom_id res chain seq x y z
N MET A 1 11.28 -3.93 -38.50
CA MET A 1 12.10 -3.99 -37.26
C MET A 1 12.09 -2.69 -36.44
N SER A 2 12.12 -1.49 -37.03
CA SER A 2 12.08 -0.22 -36.29
C SER A 2 10.75 0.05 -35.57
N SER A 3 9.62 -0.25 -36.19
CA SER A 3 8.28 -0.07 -35.61
C SER A 3 8.01 -0.96 -34.38
N GLN A 4 8.42 -2.22 -34.41
CA GLN A 4 8.28 -3.12 -33.27
C GLN A 4 9.14 -2.71 -32.07
N ARG A 5 10.36 -2.26 -32.32
CA ARG A 5 11.25 -1.73 -31.25
C ARG A 5 10.67 -0.47 -30.60
N SER A 6 10.01 0.39 -31.38
CA SER A 6 9.37 1.58 -30.82
C SER A 6 8.18 1.25 -29.92
N ILE A 7 7.36 0.28 -30.28
CA ILE A 7 6.20 -0.20 -29.48
C ILE A 7 6.68 -0.86 -28.18
N GLU A 8 7.73 -1.69 -28.25
CA GLU A 8 8.33 -2.32 -27.07
C GLU A 8 8.87 -1.28 -26.08
N ALA A 9 9.55 -0.24 -26.57
CA ALA A 9 10.07 0.84 -25.74
C ALA A 9 8.93 1.64 -25.06
N VAL A 10 7.83 1.90 -25.78
CA VAL A 10 6.64 2.58 -25.23
C VAL A 10 6.00 1.73 -24.12
N ARG A 11 5.82 0.43 -24.38
CA ARG A 11 5.27 -0.52 -23.40
C ARG A 11 6.11 -0.57 -22.13
N LEU A 12 7.43 -0.74 -22.26
CA LEU A 12 8.33 -0.83 -21.11
C LEU A 12 8.30 0.47 -20.28
N ARG A 13 8.29 1.63 -20.94
CA ARG A 13 8.13 2.92 -20.26
C ARG A 13 6.82 3.03 -19.49
N ALA A 14 5.71 2.55 -20.06
CA ALA A 14 4.41 2.56 -19.40
C ALA A 14 4.43 1.69 -18.13
N ILE A 15 4.95 0.47 -18.23
CA ILE A 15 5.04 -0.47 -17.12
C ILE A 15 5.96 0.08 -16.01
N ILE A 16 7.17 0.53 -16.35
CA ILE A 16 8.13 1.06 -15.36
C ILE A 16 7.57 2.31 -14.69
N SER A 17 6.98 3.22 -15.47
CA SER A 17 6.43 4.47 -14.95
C SER A 17 5.28 4.24 -13.95
N ALA A 18 4.36 3.32 -14.26
CA ALA A 18 3.28 2.97 -13.35
C ALA A 18 3.79 2.20 -12.11
N TYR A 19 4.78 1.31 -12.31
CA TYR A 19 5.42 0.57 -11.23
C TYR A 19 6.14 1.48 -10.23
N LEU A 20 6.91 2.46 -10.73
CA LEU A 20 7.59 3.44 -9.88
C LEU A 20 6.63 4.20 -8.98
N GLY A 21 5.40 4.46 -9.41
CA GLY A 21 4.40 5.07 -8.56
C GLY A 21 4.01 4.21 -7.37
N TRP A 22 3.86 2.91 -7.58
CA TRP A 22 3.57 1.99 -6.48
C TRP A 22 4.77 1.82 -5.53
N VAL A 23 6.00 1.89 -6.05
CA VAL A 23 7.22 2.00 -5.23
C VAL A 23 7.21 3.29 -4.41
N MET A 24 6.81 4.41 -5.01
CA MET A 24 6.73 5.71 -4.31
C MET A 24 5.62 5.72 -3.25
N ASP A 25 4.50 5.02 -3.44
CA ASP A 25 3.47 4.86 -2.40
C ASP A 25 4.06 4.15 -1.17
N GLY A 26 4.79 3.05 -1.35
CA GLY A 26 5.49 2.36 -0.27
C GLY A 26 6.56 3.22 0.41
N TYR A 27 7.29 3.99 -0.38
CA TYR A 27 8.29 4.95 0.12
C TYR A 27 7.64 6.02 1.00
N ASP A 28 6.60 6.70 0.50
CA ASP A 28 5.94 7.79 1.21
C ASP A 28 5.18 7.30 2.46
N ALA A 29 4.59 6.12 2.41
CA ALA A 29 3.91 5.52 3.56
C ALA A 29 4.87 5.33 4.75
N LEU A 30 6.12 4.90 4.50
CA LEU A 30 7.11 4.73 5.56
C LEU A 30 7.90 6.01 5.86
N LEU A 31 7.91 7.01 4.98
CA LEU A 31 8.64 8.26 5.19
C LEU A 31 8.18 8.99 6.47
N VAL A 32 6.90 8.92 6.79
CA VAL A 32 6.31 9.62 7.95
C VAL A 32 6.39 8.80 9.23
N THR A 33 6.33 7.48 9.14
CA THR A 33 6.24 6.60 10.31
C THR A 33 7.36 6.84 11.36
N PRO A 34 8.65 6.92 10.98
CA PRO A 34 9.72 7.15 11.95
C PRO A 34 9.69 8.53 12.60
N ILE A 35 9.11 9.52 11.94
CA ILE A 35 9.07 10.91 12.41
C ILE A 35 7.74 11.33 13.04
N MET A 36 6.75 10.40 13.13
CA MET A 36 5.46 10.71 13.76
C MET A 36 5.58 11.30 15.18
N PRO A 37 6.42 10.77 16.09
CA PRO A 37 6.60 11.38 17.40
C PRO A 37 7.11 12.81 17.31
N LEU A 38 8.10 13.06 16.46
CA LEU A 38 8.66 14.39 16.23
C LEU A 38 7.63 15.36 15.64
N LEU A 39 6.82 14.92 14.68
CA LEU A 39 5.71 15.73 14.16
C LEU A 39 4.68 16.04 15.25
N GLY A 40 4.43 15.08 16.16
CA GLY A 40 3.60 15.31 17.34
C GLY A 40 4.14 16.45 18.20
N GLU A 41 5.42 16.40 18.57
CA GLU A 41 6.08 17.43 19.40
C GLU A 41 6.11 18.81 18.72
N LEU A 42 6.37 18.86 17.42
CA LEU A 42 6.52 20.12 16.66
C LEU A 42 5.19 20.81 16.31
N PHE A 43 4.13 20.03 16.11
CA PHE A 43 2.87 20.55 15.58
C PHE A 43 1.71 20.52 16.57
N PHE A 44 1.80 19.77 17.68
CA PHE A 44 0.72 19.66 18.65
C PHE A 44 1.20 20.07 20.05
N PRO A 45 0.44 20.89 20.78
CA PRO A 45 0.88 21.40 22.06
C PRO A 45 0.83 20.34 23.19
N GLY A 46 1.89 20.28 24.00
CA GLY A 46 1.93 19.62 25.29
C GLY A 46 1.44 18.16 25.29
N PRO A 47 0.39 17.86 26.07
CA PRO A 47 -0.06 16.47 26.27
C PRO A 47 -0.68 15.84 25.01
N TYR A 48 -0.98 16.62 24.00
CA TYR A 48 -1.57 16.13 22.74
C TYR A 48 -0.54 15.68 21.70
N ALA A 49 0.77 15.80 21.97
CA ALA A 49 1.83 15.49 21.01
C ALA A 49 1.75 14.04 20.49
N LEU A 50 1.58 13.05 21.36
CA LEU A 50 1.49 11.64 20.97
C LEU A 50 0.24 11.39 20.08
N LEU A 51 -0.93 11.83 20.52
CA LEU A 51 -2.16 11.67 19.76
C LEU A 51 -2.11 12.45 18.45
N GLY A 52 -1.50 13.62 18.46
CA GLY A 52 -1.28 14.44 17.27
C GLY A 52 -0.39 13.77 16.24
N GLY A 53 0.72 13.19 16.65
CA GLY A 53 1.59 12.40 15.77
C GLY A 53 0.84 11.24 15.12
N LEU A 54 0.11 10.45 15.91
CA LEU A 54 -0.70 9.33 15.41
C LEU A 54 -1.84 9.80 14.48
N SER A 55 -2.47 10.94 14.76
CA SER A 55 -3.54 11.48 13.91
C SER A 55 -3.07 11.82 12.50
N THR A 56 -1.78 12.10 12.30
CA THR A 56 -1.22 12.31 10.95
C THR A 56 -1.31 11.05 10.08
N LEU A 57 -1.11 9.86 10.67
CA LEU A 57 -1.30 8.58 9.97
C LEU A 57 -2.77 8.33 9.69
N VAL A 58 -3.64 8.52 10.70
CA VAL A 58 -5.09 8.31 10.59
C VAL A 58 -5.68 9.20 9.50
N ALA A 59 -5.29 10.48 9.43
CA ALA A 59 -5.74 11.40 8.39
C ALA A 59 -5.43 10.87 6.98
N THR A 60 -4.22 10.33 6.76
CA THR A 60 -3.85 9.72 5.48
C THR A 60 -4.68 8.46 5.20
N LEU A 61 -4.87 7.59 6.19
CA LEU A 61 -5.63 6.35 6.04
C LEU A 61 -7.11 6.60 5.70
N ILE A 62 -7.73 7.64 6.28
CA ILE A 62 -9.11 8.03 5.94
C ILE A 62 -9.19 8.65 4.54
N GLY A 63 -8.16 9.36 4.10
CA GLY A 63 -8.10 9.93 2.75
C GLY A 63 -8.03 8.87 1.64
N ARG A 64 -7.36 7.73 1.87
CA ARG A 64 -7.12 6.71 0.83
C ARG A 64 -8.39 6.10 0.24
N PRO A 65 -9.41 5.68 0.99
CA PRO A 65 -10.65 5.17 0.42
C PRO A 65 -11.38 6.20 -0.46
N LEU A 66 -11.43 7.46 -0.03
CA LEU A 66 -12.01 8.54 -0.82
C LEU A 66 -11.20 8.77 -2.10
N GLY A 67 -9.89 8.78 -1.98
CA GLY A 67 -8.95 8.91 -3.11
C GLY A 67 -9.13 7.83 -4.17
N SER A 68 -9.34 6.60 -3.76
CA SER A 68 -9.57 5.48 -4.68
C SER A 68 -10.84 5.65 -5.51
N VAL A 69 -11.89 6.25 -4.94
CA VAL A 69 -13.14 6.58 -5.68
C VAL A 69 -12.89 7.73 -6.65
N VAL A 70 -12.32 8.84 -6.16
CA VAL A 70 -12.13 10.06 -6.96
C VAL A 70 -11.13 9.83 -8.09
N MET A 71 -9.96 9.31 -7.79
CA MET A 71 -8.88 9.11 -8.77
C MET A 71 -9.11 7.86 -9.64
N GLY A 72 -9.81 6.85 -9.13
CA GLY A 72 -10.31 5.74 -9.94
C GLY A 72 -11.25 6.25 -11.03
N TYR A 73 -12.21 7.10 -10.66
CA TYR A 73 -13.09 7.79 -11.62
C TYR A 73 -12.31 8.62 -12.64
N VAL A 74 -11.32 9.40 -12.19
CA VAL A 74 -10.46 10.19 -13.09
C VAL A 74 -9.73 9.27 -14.07
N GLY A 75 -9.16 8.16 -13.59
CA GLY A 75 -8.47 7.17 -14.41
C GLY A 75 -9.37 6.46 -15.41
N ASP A 76 -10.62 6.18 -15.05
CA ASP A 76 -11.58 5.58 -15.97
C ASP A 76 -12.14 6.60 -16.98
N ARG A 77 -12.51 7.81 -16.54
CA ARG A 77 -13.20 8.82 -17.35
C ARG A 77 -12.26 9.58 -18.28
N PHE A 78 -11.07 9.92 -17.82
CA PHE A 78 -10.13 10.80 -18.49
C PHE A 78 -8.84 10.10 -18.95
N GLY A 79 -8.64 8.84 -18.54
CA GLY A 79 -7.50 8.01 -18.89
C GLY A 79 -6.62 7.66 -17.68
N ARG A 80 -5.99 6.47 -17.74
CA ARG A 80 -5.09 5.98 -16.69
C ARG A 80 -3.92 6.95 -16.50
N ARG A 81 -3.38 7.48 -17.61
CA ARG A 81 -2.31 8.47 -17.61
C ARG A 81 -2.69 9.72 -16.81
N VAL A 82 -3.88 10.28 -17.02
CA VAL A 82 -4.34 11.48 -16.33
C VAL A 82 -4.46 11.22 -14.84
N GLY A 83 -5.08 10.10 -14.44
CA GLY A 83 -5.16 9.68 -13.05
C GLY A 83 -3.78 9.64 -12.39
N LEU A 84 -2.83 8.94 -13.00
CA LEU A 84 -1.46 8.76 -12.50
C LEU A 84 -0.65 10.07 -12.44
N LEU A 85 -0.84 11.00 -13.36
CA LEU A 85 -0.20 12.31 -13.31
C LEU A 85 -0.76 13.17 -12.17
N THR A 86 -2.08 13.12 -12.00
CA THR A 86 -2.76 13.88 -10.93
C THR A 86 -2.34 13.38 -9.55
N THR A 87 -2.27 12.05 -9.36
CA THR A 87 -1.89 11.46 -8.06
C THR A 87 -0.47 11.82 -7.69
N VAL A 88 0.50 11.67 -8.60
CA VAL A 88 1.91 11.95 -8.29
C VAL A 88 2.16 13.43 -7.99
N LEU A 89 1.52 14.34 -8.71
CA LEU A 89 1.61 15.77 -8.43
C LEU A 89 0.99 16.10 -7.06
N GLY A 90 -0.17 15.53 -6.78
CA GLY A 90 -0.90 15.81 -5.55
C GLY A 90 -0.15 15.37 -4.30
N TYR A 91 0.32 14.12 -4.24
CA TYR A 91 1.05 13.66 -3.04
C TYR A 91 2.44 14.31 -2.94
N GLY A 92 3.13 14.56 -4.06
CA GLY A 92 4.42 15.24 -4.07
C GLY A 92 4.34 16.69 -3.58
N LEU A 93 3.34 17.45 -4.06
CA LEU A 93 3.08 18.81 -3.56
C LEU A 93 2.70 18.80 -2.08
N SER A 94 1.88 17.86 -1.65
CA SER A 94 1.53 17.71 -0.23
C SER A 94 2.77 17.45 0.63
N ALA A 95 3.66 16.56 0.20
CA ALA A 95 4.92 16.28 0.90
C ALA A 95 5.83 17.51 0.97
N LEU A 96 5.94 18.27 -0.12
CA LEU A 96 6.72 19.50 -0.16
C LEU A 96 6.17 20.56 0.80
N VAL A 97 4.86 20.78 0.78
CA VAL A 97 4.22 21.78 1.67
C VAL A 97 4.36 21.35 3.13
N ILE A 98 4.23 20.06 3.47
CA ILE A 98 4.49 19.55 4.83
C ILE A 98 5.93 19.82 5.25
N ALA A 99 6.91 19.57 4.38
CA ALA A 99 8.32 19.85 4.67
C ALA A 99 8.61 21.33 4.96
N LEU A 100 7.86 22.23 4.35
CA LEU A 100 7.99 23.69 4.51
C LEU A 100 7.06 24.29 5.59
N LEU A 101 6.15 23.49 6.14
CA LEU A 101 5.11 23.98 7.05
C LEU A 101 5.72 24.54 8.34
N PRO A 102 5.35 25.79 8.77
CA PRO A 102 5.76 26.32 10.05
C PRO A 102 5.17 25.50 11.21
N THR A 103 5.94 25.38 12.29
CA THR A 103 5.54 24.61 13.48
C THR A 103 4.53 25.34 14.34
N TYR A 104 3.98 24.68 15.36
CA TYR A 104 3.03 25.26 16.30
C TYR A 104 3.58 26.54 16.99
N ALA A 105 4.88 26.57 17.28
CA ALA A 105 5.53 27.73 17.89
C ALA A 105 5.45 29.02 17.03
N ILE A 106 5.26 28.89 15.71
CA ILE A 106 5.24 30.02 14.75
C ILE A 106 3.81 30.42 14.41
N ILE A 107 2.93 29.46 14.09
CA ILE A 107 1.58 29.74 13.57
C ILE A 107 0.45 29.21 14.47
N GLY A 108 0.78 28.75 15.67
CA GLY A 108 -0.19 28.28 16.65
C GLY A 108 -1.08 27.14 16.13
N VAL A 109 -2.38 27.23 16.42
CA VAL A 109 -3.38 26.20 16.10
C VAL A 109 -3.53 25.92 14.58
N LEU A 110 -3.09 26.83 13.73
CA LEU A 110 -3.09 26.61 12.28
C LEU A 110 -2.10 25.51 11.87
N ALA A 111 -1.02 25.27 12.63
CA ALA A 111 -0.03 24.25 12.32
C ALA A 111 -0.63 22.84 12.31
N PRO A 112 -1.25 22.33 13.39
CA PRO A 112 -1.87 21.01 13.39
C PRO A 112 -3.01 20.88 12.39
N LEU A 113 -3.86 21.89 12.24
CA LEU A 113 -4.98 21.86 11.30
C LEU A 113 -4.49 21.72 9.85
N THR A 114 -3.49 22.52 9.46
CA THR A 114 -2.91 22.45 8.12
C THR A 114 -2.18 21.15 7.89
N LEU A 115 -1.42 20.65 8.88
CA LEU A 115 -0.74 19.37 8.78
C LEU A 115 -1.74 18.21 8.54
N LEU A 116 -2.82 18.15 9.34
CA LEU A 116 -3.84 17.10 9.19
C LEU A 116 -4.58 17.21 7.86
N ALA A 117 -4.91 18.43 7.41
CA ALA A 117 -5.52 18.66 6.10
C ALA A 117 -4.60 18.20 4.95
N LEU A 118 -3.31 18.52 5.02
CA LEU A 118 -2.32 18.08 4.03
C LEU A 118 -2.13 16.56 4.05
N ARG A 119 -2.11 15.92 5.22
CA ARG A 119 -2.01 14.47 5.36
C ARG A 119 -3.26 13.76 4.82
N PHE A 120 -4.44 14.30 5.06
CA PHE A 120 -5.68 13.81 4.47
C PHE A 120 -5.67 13.92 2.94
N LEU A 121 -5.28 15.09 2.42
CA LEU A 121 -5.16 15.35 0.98
C LEU A 121 -4.11 14.41 0.34
N GLN A 122 -2.96 14.22 0.98
CA GLN A 122 -1.94 13.26 0.56
C GLN A 122 -2.52 11.84 0.50
N GLY A 123 -3.32 11.46 1.49
CA GLY A 123 -4.06 10.19 1.51
C GLY A 123 -4.99 10.02 0.31
N ILE A 124 -5.70 11.08 -0.10
CA ILE A 124 -6.55 11.05 -1.30
C ILE A 124 -5.71 10.71 -2.54
N PHE A 125 -4.57 11.36 -2.73
CA PHE A 125 -3.73 11.10 -3.91
C PHE A 125 -3.07 9.72 -3.86
N LEU A 126 -2.55 9.27 -2.71
CA LEU A 126 -1.98 7.93 -2.53
C LEU A 126 -3.02 6.83 -2.74
N GLY A 127 -4.24 6.99 -2.19
CA GLY A 127 -5.32 6.03 -2.40
C GLY A 127 -5.76 5.91 -3.86
N GLY A 128 -5.56 6.98 -4.64
CA GLY A 128 -5.85 7.02 -6.06
C GLY A 128 -4.82 6.38 -6.97
N GLU A 129 -3.64 6.03 -6.46
CA GLU A 129 -2.51 5.55 -7.26
C GLU A 129 -2.70 4.10 -7.73
N TRP A 130 -3.09 3.21 -6.82
CA TRP A 130 -3.06 1.77 -7.06
C TRP A 130 -4.00 1.31 -8.17
N GLY A 131 -5.22 1.84 -8.25
CA GLY A 131 -6.23 1.43 -9.24
C GLY A 131 -5.78 1.70 -10.68
N PRO A 132 -5.56 2.96 -11.07
CA PRO A 132 -5.06 3.32 -12.41
C PRO A 132 -3.68 2.73 -12.72
N GLY A 133 -2.77 2.65 -11.73
CA GLY A 133 -1.44 2.09 -11.90
C GLY A 133 -1.46 0.61 -12.21
N THR A 134 -2.20 -0.16 -11.42
CA THR A 134 -2.41 -1.60 -11.63
C THR A 134 -3.07 -1.87 -12.99
N ALA A 135 -4.15 -1.14 -13.31
CA ALA A 135 -4.81 -1.26 -14.61
C ALA A 135 -3.81 -1.00 -15.76
N MET A 136 -3.04 0.10 -15.69
CA MET A 136 -2.04 0.46 -16.70
C MET A 136 -1.03 -0.67 -16.93
N ILE A 137 -0.42 -1.21 -15.86
CA ILE A 137 0.60 -2.27 -15.99
C ILE A 137 -0.02 -3.55 -16.55
N MET A 138 -1.16 -3.97 -16.01
CA MET A 138 -1.82 -5.20 -16.43
C MET A 138 -2.33 -5.13 -17.88
N GLU A 139 -2.77 -3.96 -18.34
CA GLU A 139 -3.27 -3.72 -19.69
C GLU A 139 -2.13 -3.60 -20.73
N TRP A 140 -0.96 -3.09 -20.36
CA TRP A 140 0.23 -3.02 -21.22
C TRP A 140 1.07 -4.29 -21.23
N SER A 141 0.99 -5.12 -20.19
CA SER A 141 1.84 -6.30 -20.07
C SER A 141 1.51 -7.36 -21.10
N LYS A 142 2.56 -7.97 -21.67
CA LYS A 142 2.48 -9.19 -22.46
C LYS A 142 2.86 -10.45 -21.68
N TRP A 143 3.27 -10.28 -20.42
CA TRP A 143 3.56 -11.40 -19.54
C TRP A 143 2.27 -12.12 -19.14
N ARG A 144 2.42 -13.32 -18.64
CA ARG A 144 1.32 -14.01 -17.95
C ARG A 144 0.80 -13.11 -16.83
N SER A 145 -0.50 -13.04 -16.68
CA SER A 145 -1.14 -12.11 -15.74
C SER A 145 -0.72 -12.36 -14.29
N GLU A 146 -0.41 -13.61 -13.94
CA GLU A 146 0.11 -14.01 -12.63
C GLU A 146 1.47 -13.37 -12.34
N LEU A 147 2.39 -13.43 -13.33
CA LEU A 147 3.72 -12.81 -13.23
C LEU A 147 3.63 -11.29 -13.15
N THR A 148 2.75 -10.70 -13.96
CA THR A 148 2.51 -9.25 -13.95
C THR A 148 1.96 -8.80 -12.59
N SER A 149 1.04 -9.56 -12.01
CA SER A 149 0.47 -9.31 -10.69
C SER A 149 1.53 -9.29 -9.60
N ALA A 150 2.37 -10.33 -9.56
CA ALA A 150 3.49 -10.43 -8.63
C ALA A 150 4.47 -9.24 -8.76
N PHE A 151 4.78 -8.87 -10.00
CA PHE A 151 5.61 -7.70 -10.28
C PHE A 151 4.96 -6.41 -9.74
N VAL A 152 3.68 -6.15 -10.05
CA VAL A 152 2.98 -4.96 -9.53
C VAL A 152 3.08 -4.88 -8.01
N GLN A 153 2.71 -5.95 -7.31
CA GLN A 153 2.64 -5.94 -5.85
C GLN A 153 4.01 -5.85 -5.16
N SER A 154 5.11 -6.24 -5.82
CA SER A 154 6.45 -6.09 -5.27
C SER A 154 6.88 -4.62 -5.08
N GLY A 155 6.23 -3.68 -5.77
CA GLY A 155 6.62 -2.27 -5.73
C GLY A 155 6.50 -1.65 -4.34
N TYR A 156 5.41 -1.90 -3.63
CA TYR A 156 5.18 -1.33 -2.30
C TYR A 156 6.28 -1.73 -1.28
N PRO A 157 6.56 -3.01 -1.04
CA PRO A 157 7.60 -3.38 -0.08
C PRO A 157 9.02 -2.96 -0.54
N ILE A 158 9.28 -2.84 -1.85
CA ILE A 158 10.54 -2.25 -2.33
C ILE A 158 10.61 -0.77 -1.94
N GLY A 159 9.52 -0.01 -2.06
CA GLY A 159 9.45 1.37 -1.58
C GLY A 159 9.73 1.49 -0.08
N VAL A 160 9.18 0.58 0.72
CA VAL A 160 9.44 0.48 2.17
C VAL A 160 10.92 0.26 2.46
N ILE A 161 11.61 -0.61 1.72
CA ILE A 161 13.06 -0.83 1.88
C ILE A 161 13.83 0.46 1.57
N ILE A 162 13.51 1.13 0.46
CA ILE A 162 14.18 2.39 0.08
C ILE A 162 13.99 3.45 1.16
N ALA A 163 12.77 3.64 1.68
CA ALA A 163 12.49 4.58 2.75
C ALA A 163 13.27 4.26 4.04
N THR A 164 13.36 2.97 4.39
CA THR A 164 14.15 2.51 5.54
C THR A 164 15.62 2.86 5.38
N ILE A 165 16.21 2.60 4.21
CA ILE A 165 17.62 2.94 3.92
C ILE A 165 17.83 4.45 4.02
N VAL A 166 16.96 5.25 3.40
CA VAL A 166 17.04 6.72 3.44
C VAL A 166 16.97 7.23 4.88
N ASN A 167 16.04 6.69 5.70
CA ASN A 167 15.92 7.06 7.10
C ASN A 167 17.21 6.76 7.89
N VAL A 168 17.78 5.57 7.73
CA VAL A 168 19.03 5.17 8.38
C VAL A 168 20.18 6.10 7.97
N LEU A 169 20.30 6.43 6.68
CA LEU A 169 21.34 7.36 6.19
C LEU A 169 21.20 8.74 6.83
N PHE A 170 19.97 9.30 6.86
CA PHE A 170 19.75 10.61 7.50
C PHE A 170 20.14 10.61 8.98
N LEU A 171 19.70 9.61 9.74
CA LEU A 171 20.03 9.50 11.17
C LEU A 171 21.54 9.29 11.41
N THR A 172 22.19 8.51 10.57
CA THR A 172 23.63 8.21 10.69
C THR A 172 24.50 9.43 10.39
N TYR A 173 24.20 10.15 9.28
CA TYR A 173 25.05 11.26 8.85
C TYR A 173 24.73 12.60 9.51
N MET A 174 23.46 12.84 9.89
CA MET A 174 23.09 14.10 10.53
C MET A 174 23.12 14.02 12.07
N GLY A 175 22.98 12.82 12.63
CA GLY A 175 22.76 12.60 14.05
C GLY A 175 21.37 13.05 14.55
N PRO A 176 20.89 12.53 15.69
CA PRO A 176 19.53 12.80 16.19
C PRO A 176 19.22 14.27 16.44
N ALA A 177 20.17 15.03 16.97
CA ALA A 177 19.97 16.45 17.31
C ALA A 177 19.72 17.30 16.06
N SER A 178 20.57 17.18 15.02
CA SER A 178 20.41 17.92 13.76
C SER A 178 19.20 17.44 12.98
N PHE A 179 18.93 16.12 13.02
CA PHE A 179 17.74 15.55 12.39
C PHE A 179 16.45 16.13 12.98
N ASN A 180 16.33 16.19 14.31
CA ASN A 180 15.16 16.75 14.98
C ASN A 180 15.02 18.26 14.78
N ALA A 181 16.12 18.99 14.66
CA ALA A 181 16.09 20.45 14.48
C ALA A 181 15.60 20.87 13.08
N TYR A 182 16.15 20.28 12.04
CA TYR A 182 15.84 20.64 10.64
C TYR A 182 15.90 19.47 9.65
N GLY A 183 16.62 18.40 9.96
CA GLY A 183 16.86 17.28 9.04
C GLY A 183 15.57 16.57 8.63
N TRP A 184 14.56 16.51 9.50
CA TRP A 184 13.25 15.95 9.17
C TRP A 184 12.57 16.66 7.99
N ARG A 185 12.81 17.97 7.82
CA ARG A 185 12.27 18.72 6.68
C ARG A 185 12.89 18.28 5.37
N ILE A 186 14.22 18.10 5.36
CA ILE A 186 14.96 17.61 4.20
C ILE A 186 14.54 16.18 3.90
N TYR A 187 14.41 15.35 4.95
CA TYR A 187 13.94 13.98 4.86
C TYR A 187 12.53 13.90 4.26
N MET A 188 11.57 14.68 4.74
CA MET A 188 10.24 14.80 4.12
C MET A 188 10.29 15.32 2.69
N GLY A 189 11.19 16.26 2.40
CA GLY A 189 11.43 16.81 1.06
C GLY A 189 11.89 15.75 0.05
N THR A 190 12.51 14.65 0.49
CA THR A 190 12.88 13.54 -0.42
C THR A 190 11.66 12.92 -1.08
N GLY A 191 10.50 12.89 -0.41
CA GLY A 191 9.22 12.46 -1.00
C GLY A 191 8.80 13.35 -2.18
N ALA A 192 8.96 14.68 -2.05
CA ALA A 192 8.69 15.61 -3.15
C ALA A 192 9.67 15.43 -4.33
N ILE A 193 10.96 15.20 -4.05
CA ILE A 193 11.96 14.91 -5.10
C ILE A 193 11.58 13.63 -5.85
N ALA A 194 11.24 12.59 -5.13
CA ALA A 194 10.80 11.32 -5.71
C ALA A 194 9.55 11.50 -6.59
N ALA A 195 8.58 12.32 -6.14
CA ALA A 195 7.38 12.65 -6.90
C ALA A 195 7.72 13.44 -8.19
N VAL A 196 8.64 14.39 -8.14
CA VAL A 196 9.10 15.13 -9.34
C VAL A 196 9.73 14.17 -10.35
N LEU A 197 10.60 13.27 -9.92
CA LEU A 197 11.20 12.24 -10.78
C LEU A 197 10.14 11.34 -11.41
N ALA A 198 9.18 10.85 -10.61
CA ALA A 198 8.07 10.06 -11.09
C ALA A 198 7.20 10.85 -12.09
N PHE A 199 6.94 12.13 -11.84
CA PHE A 199 6.19 12.98 -12.75
C PHE A 199 6.91 13.16 -14.10
N VAL A 200 8.21 13.41 -14.10
CA VAL A 200 9.01 13.53 -15.33
C VAL A 200 8.95 12.26 -16.17
N VAL A 201 9.06 11.09 -15.53
CA VAL A 201 8.92 9.80 -16.22
C VAL A 201 7.49 9.62 -16.76
N ARG A 202 6.46 9.99 -15.98
CA ARG A 202 5.04 9.87 -16.33
C ARG A 202 4.55 10.89 -17.36
N SER A 203 5.17 12.05 -17.45
CA SER A 203 4.78 13.07 -18.45
C SER A 203 4.87 12.54 -19.89
N ARG A 204 5.75 11.57 -20.13
CA ARG A 204 5.92 10.86 -21.41
C ARG A 204 5.16 9.54 -21.53
N LEU A 205 4.29 9.24 -20.55
CA LEU A 205 3.49 8.01 -20.54
C LEU A 205 2.49 8.04 -21.70
N VAL A 206 2.35 6.91 -22.38
CA VAL A 206 1.30 6.70 -23.39
C VAL A 206 0.12 5.99 -22.71
N GLU A 207 -1.09 6.37 -23.05
CA GLU A 207 -2.33 5.80 -22.50
C GLU A 207 -2.43 4.28 -22.73
N SER A 208 -3.19 3.60 -21.86
CA SER A 208 -3.46 2.17 -22.00
C SER A 208 -4.05 1.84 -23.38
N PRO A 209 -3.55 0.79 -24.07
CA PRO A 209 -4.06 0.40 -25.38
C PRO A 209 -5.49 -0.13 -25.34
N LEU A 210 -5.97 -0.53 -24.17
CA LEU A 210 -7.34 -1.04 -23.99
C LEU A 210 -8.31 0.06 -23.57
N TRP A 211 -7.78 1.22 -23.11
CA TRP A 211 -8.65 2.30 -22.65
C TRP A 211 -9.38 2.99 -23.80
N SER A 212 -10.65 3.19 -23.61
CA SER A 212 -11.48 4.06 -24.42
C SER A 212 -12.40 4.88 -23.50
N ARG A 213 -12.73 6.10 -23.93
CA ARG A 213 -13.57 6.98 -23.13
C ARG A 213 -14.94 6.35 -22.87
N PRO A 214 -15.34 6.15 -21.60
CA PRO A 214 -16.63 5.53 -21.27
C PRO A 214 -17.80 6.38 -21.77
N ARG A 215 -18.84 5.72 -22.26
CA ARG A 215 -20.08 6.38 -22.70
C ARG A 215 -20.96 6.84 -21.53
N ALA A 216 -20.87 6.13 -20.39
CA ALA A 216 -21.62 6.43 -19.17
C ALA A 216 -20.67 6.79 -18.02
N ASN A 217 -21.24 7.21 -16.89
CA ASN A 217 -20.47 7.49 -15.67
C ASN A 217 -19.85 6.20 -15.12
N PRO A 218 -18.51 6.08 -15.02
CA PRO A 218 -17.82 4.89 -14.52
C PRO A 218 -18.26 4.44 -13.14
N LEU A 219 -18.45 5.37 -12.20
CA LEU A 219 -18.88 5.03 -10.84
C LEU A 219 -20.31 4.47 -10.82
N LYS A 220 -21.21 5.07 -11.60
CA LYS A 220 -22.57 4.53 -11.74
C LYS A 220 -22.54 3.10 -12.27
N LEU A 221 -21.75 2.85 -13.32
CA LEU A 221 -21.57 1.50 -13.88
C LEU A 221 -20.95 0.53 -12.86
N LEU A 222 -19.96 0.98 -12.09
CA LEU A 222 -19.33 0.17 -11.05
C LEU A 222 -20.34 -0.30 -10.01
N PHE A 223 -21.17 0.60 -9.48
CA PHE A 223 -22.13 0.24 -8.42
C PHE A 223 -23.32 -0.56 -8.98
N GLU A 224 -23.79 -0.26 -10.19
CA GLU A 224 -24.94 -0.97 -10.80
C GLU A 224 -24.57 -2.36 -11.31
N ARG A 225 -23.38 -2.52 -11.94
CA ARG A 225 -22.98 -3.77 -12.61
C ARG A 225 -21.86 -4.53 -11.89
N GLY A 226 -21.01 -3.83 -11.18
CA GLY A 226 -19.84 -4.37 -10.47
C GLY A 226 -19.98 -4.43 -8.96
N GLY A 227 -21.14 -4.09 -8.38
CA GLY A 227 -21.29 -3.94 -6.93
C GLY A 227 -20.99 -5.21 -6.13
N ALA A 228 -21.42 -6.38 -6.61
CA ALA A 228 -21.11 -7.65 -5.97
C ALA A 228 -19.60 -7.97 -6.04
N GLN A 229 -18.98 -7.78 -7.21
CA GLN A 229 -17.54 -7.97 -7.40
C GLN A 229 -16.74 -7.02 -6.51
N LEU A 230 -17.23 -5.78 -6.38
CA LEU A 230 -16.64 -4.77 -5.51
C LEU A 230 -16.67 -5.20 -4.04
N GLY A 231 -17.86 -5.59 -3.52
CA GLY A 231 -18.01 -6.04 -2.15
C GLY A 231 -17.14 -7.26 -1.82
N PHE A 232 -17.10 -8.24 -2.72
CA PHE A 232 -16.26 -9.43 -2.53
C PHE A 232 -14.77 -9.11 -2.69
N GLY A 233 -14.42 -8.16 -3.57
CA GLY A 233 -13.05 -7.63 -3.69
C GLY A 233 -12.59 -6.94 -2.42
N VAL A 234 -13.44 -6.12 -1.80
CA VAL A 234 -13.19 -5.48 -0.50
C VAL A 234 -13.01 -6.51 0.61
N LEU A 235 -13.82 -7.57 0.66
CA LEU A 235 -13.64 -8.66 1.63
C LEU A 235 -12.32 -9.39 1.43
N PHE A 236 -11.96 -9.73 0.20
CA PHE A 236 -10.72 -10.42 -0.12
C PHE A 236 -9.50 -9.59 0.29
N THR A 237 -9.41 -8.34 -0.18
CA THR A 237 -8.29 -7.46 0.13
C THR A 237 -8.29 -7.02 1.59
N GLY A 238 -9.47 -6.78 2.17
CA GLY A 238 -9.64 -6.46 3.59
C GLY A 238 -9.14 -7.58 4.49
N GLY A 239 -9.41 -8.84 4.14
CA GLY A 239 -8.86 -9.99 4.84
C GLY A 239 -7.33 -10.04 4.77
N LEU A 240 -6.74 -9.87 3.58
CA LEU A 240 -5.27 -9.84 3.41
C LEU A 240 -4.64 -8.66 4.18
N LEU A 241 -5.25 -7.49 4.15
CA LEU A 241 -4.79 -6.34 4.90
C LEU A 241 -4.95 -6.52 6.41
N THR A 242 -6.00 -7.22 6.87
CA THR A 242 -6.14 -7.60 8.28
C THR A 242 -4.97 -8.47 8.73
N ILE A 243 -4.57 -9.45 7.93
CA ILE A 243 -3.37 -10.28 8.21
C ILE A 243 -2.15 -9.37 8.31
N TYR A 244 -1.86 -8.58 7.28
CA TYR A 244 -0.70 -7.70 7.23
C TYR A 244 -0.62 -6.72 8.41
N TYR A 245 -1.75 -6.08 8.76
CA TYR A 245 -1.82 -5.10 9.85
C TYR A 245 -1.80 -5.73 11.24
N SER A 246 -2.26 -6.97 11.39
CA SER A 246 -2.23 -7.69 12.68
C SER A 246 -0.94 -8.44 12.95
N THR A 247 -0.04 -8.57 11.96
CA THR A 247 1.22 -9.30 12.08
C THR A 247 2.41 -8.40 11.75
N TYR A 248 2.87 -8.40 10.51
CA TYR A 248 4.10 -7.74 10.06
C TYR A 248 4.17 -6.26 10.45
N LEU A 249 3.10 -5.49 10.28
CA LEU A 249 3.13 -4.04 10.56
C LEU A 249 3.43 -3.72 12.03
N ILE A 250 2.97 -4.57 12.94
CA ILE A 250 3.13 -4.36 14.40
C ILE A 250 4.23 -5.22 15.02
N TYR A 251 5.10 -5.85 14.21
CA TYR A 251 6.25 -6.59 14.76
C TYR A 251 7.15 -5.74 15.66
N SER A 252 7.31 -4.45 15.37
CA SER A 252 8.07 -3.53 16.21
C SER A 252 7.48 -3.42 17.62
N ASP A 253 6.16 -3.30 17.73
CA ASP A 253 5.50 -3.15 19.02
C ASP A 253 5.41 -4.49 19.74
N PHE A 254 5.17 -5.57 19.01
CA PHE A 254 5.22 -6.93 19.54
C PHE A 254 6.60 -7.26 20.13
N LEU A 255 7.70 -6.94 19.43
CA LEU A 255 9.05 -7.18 19.91
C LEU A 255 9.40 -6.37 21.16
N LYS A 256 8.85 -5.15 21.30
CA LYS A 256 8.97 -4.36 22.55
C LYS A 256 8.26 -5.08 23.70
N VAL A 257 7.02 -5.53 23.48
CA VAL A 257 6.20 -6.20 24.51
C VAL A 257 6.84 -7.50 25.00
N VAL A 258 7.45 -8.28 24.09
CA VAL A 258 8.16 -9.54 24.47
C VAL A 258 9.60 -9.33 24.92
N GLY A 259 10.02 -8.07 25.15
CA GLY A 259 11.36 -7.74 25.66
C GLY A 259 12.51 -7.93 24.67
N LYS A 260 12.22 -7.93 23.36
CA LYS A 260 13.18 -8.17 22.27
C LYS A 260 13.38 -6.94 21.37
N ALA A 261 13.26 -5.73 21.90
CA ALA A 261 13.33 -4.48 21.15
C ALA A 261 14.63 -4.32 20.32
N ALA A 262 15.77 -4.84 20.79
CA ALA A 262 17.04 -4.82 20.06
C ALA A 262 16.98 -5.54 18.70
N LEU A 263 16.04 -6.44 18.50
CA LEU A 263 15.88 -7.19 17.25
C LEU A 263 15.03 -6.45 16.19
N ILE A 264 14.38 -5.34 16.55
CA ILE A 264 13.45 -4.62 15.65
C ILE A 264 14.08 -4.30 14.28
N PRO A 265 15.26 -3.66 14.19
CA PRO A 265 15.80 -3.25 12.89
C PRO A 265 16.05 -4.45 11.97
N ILE A 266 16.62 -5.52 12.50
CA ILE A 266 16.98 -6.72 11.72
C ILE A 266 15.75 -7.51 11.32
N VAL A 267 14.76 -7.68 12.22
CA VAL A 267 13.50 -8.39 11.93
C VAL A 267 12.71 -7.63 10.87
N MET A 268 12.55 -6.32 11.01
CA MET A 268 11.81 -5.52 10.03
C MET A 268 12.45 -5.56 8.65
N LEU A 269 13.77 -5.41 8.55
CA LEU A 269 14.50 -5.44 7.29
C LEU A 269 14.38 -6.81 6.59
N ILE A 270 14.71 -7.90 7.32
CA ILE A 270 14.72 -9.25 6.73
C ILE A 270 13.29 -9.69 6.40
N SER A 271 12.30 -9.36 7.23
CA SER A 271 10.89 -9.66 6.94
C SER A 271 10.39 -8.92 5.71
N THR A 272 10.83 -7.66 5.48
CA THR A 272 10.46 -6.93 4.25
C THR A 272 11.10 -7.56 3.03
N ILE A 273 12.37 -7.98 3.10
CA ILE A 273 13.04 -8.69 2.00
C ILE A 273 12.33 -10.02 1.72
N ALA A 274 11.96 -10.76 2.77
CA ALA A 274 11.20 -12.00 2.65
C ALA A 274 9.82 -11.78 2.01
N ALA A 275 9.13 -10.69 2.38
CA ALA A 275 7.86 -10.31 1.76
C ALA A 275 8.01 -10.00 0.26
N VAL A 276 9.06 -9.26 -0.15
CA VAL A 276 9.37 -9.04 -1.58
C VAL A 276 9.58 -10.36 -2.31
N ALA A 277 10.36 -11.26 -1.73
CA ALA A 277 10.64 -12.58 -2.32
C ALA A 277 9.35 -13.41 -2.46
N ALA A 278 8.51 -13.45 -1.42
CA ALA A 278 7.24 -14.16 -1.45
C ALA A 278 6.30 -13.63 -2.53
N VAL A 279 6.14 -12.30 -2.58
CA VAL A 279 5.30 -11.63 -3.59
C VAL A 279 5.77 -11.95 -4.99
N LEU A 280 7.08 -11.88 -5.27
CA LEU A 280 7.62 -12.18 -6.60
C LEU A 280 7.49 -13.65 -6.97
N LEU A 281 7.70 -14.57 -6.01
CA LEU A 281 7.54 -16.01 -6.20
C LEU A 281 6.08 -16.45 -6.36
N ALA A 282 5.11 -15.65 -5.88
CA ALA A 282 3.69 -15.97 -6.02
C ALA A 282 3.26 -16.15 -7.47
N GLY A 283 3.78 -15.32 -8.39
CA GLY A 283 3.46 -15.40 -9.82
C GLY A 283 3.87 -16.74 -10.44
N PRO A 284 5.16 -17.14 -10.41
CA PRO A 284 5.62 -18.43 -10.92
C PRO A 284 4.91 -19.63 -10.27
N LEU A 285 4.70 -19.61 -8.95
CA LEU A 285 4.03 -20.69 -8.25
C LEU A 285 2.55 -20.81 -8.63
N ALA A 286 1.86 -19.69 -8.82
CA ALA A 286 0.47 -19.67 -9.29
C ALA A 286 0.31 -20.19 -10.74
N LEU A 287 1.35 -20.19 -11.55
CA LEU A 287 1.36 -20.84 -12.87
C LEU A 287 1.40 -22.36 -12.78
N ALA A 288 2.08 -22.90 -11.76
CA ALA A 288 2.20 -24.34 -11.56
C ALA A 288 1.00 -24.94 -10.81
N ILE A 289 0.36 -24.15 -9.96
CA ILE A 289 -0.75 -24.58 -9.12
C ILE A 289 -1.95 -23.67 -9.42
N ASN A 290 -3.17 -24.20 -9.39
CA ASN A 290 -4.36 -23.34 -9.52
C ASN A 290 -4.32 -22.23 -8.46
N TYR A 291 -4.35 -20.96 -8.89
CA TYR A 291 -4.17 -19.79 -8.04
C TYR A 291 -5.08 -19.75 -6.80
N ARG A 292 -6.31 -20.29 -6.90
CA ARG A 292 -7.25 -20.31 -5.77
C ARG A 292 -6.74 -21.23 -4.67
N TRP A 293 -6.34 -22.45 -5.03
CA TRP A 293 -5.80 -23.41 -4.06
C TRP A 293 -4.45 -22.96 -3.53
N PHE A 294 -3.64 -22.29 -4.36
CA PHE A 294 -2.40 -21.70 -3.91
C PHE A 294 -2.62 -20.61 -2.86
N ILE A 295 -3.53 -19.64 -3.11
CA ILE A 295 -3.88 -18.59 -2.13
C ILE A 295 -4.45 -19.21 -0.85
N ILE A 296 -5.44 -20.10 -0.97
CA ILE A 296 -6.05 -20.76 0.20
C ILE A 296 -5.01 -21.54 0.99
N GLY A 297 -4.19 -22.30 0.32
CA GLY A 297 -3.12 -23.11 0.95
C GLY A 297 -2.12 -22.25 1.71
N THR A 298 -1.61 -21.17 1.10
CA THR A 298 -0.67 -20.25 1.76
C THR A 298 -1.28 -19.54 2.96
N LEU A 299 -2.55 -19.15 2.89
CA LEU A 299 -3.27 -18.53 4.01
C LEU A 299 -3.48 -19.52 5.16
N ILE A 300 -3.84 -20.77 4.88
CA ILE A 300 -4.01 -21.82 5.90
C ILE A 300 -2.66 -22.14 6.54
N VAL A 301 -1.61 -22.31 5.75
CA VAL A 301 -0.26 -22.60 6.26
C VAL A 301 0.27 -21.45 7.13
N SER A 302 0.06 -20.19 6.70
CA SER A 302 0.48 -19.04 7.50
C SER A 302 -0.28 -18.98 8.84
N LEU A 303 -1.59 -19.23 8.84
CA LEU A 303 -2.39 -19.27 10.07
C LEU A 303 -1.98 -20.43 10.98
N ALA A 304 -1.71 -21.61 10.44
CA ALA A 304 -1.24 -22.78 11.22
C ALA A 304 0.15 -22.53 11.84
N TYR A 305 1.00 -21.74 11.18
CA TYR A 305 2.34 -21.39 11.65
C TYR A 305 2.35 -20.20 12.64
N ALA A 306 1.34 -19.35 12.59
CA ALA A 306 1.26 -18.13 13.42
C ALA A 306 1.38 -18.39 14.94
N PRO A 307 0.74 -19.41 15.56
CA PRO A 307 0.94 -19.71 16.97
C PRO A 307 2.39 -20.01 17.33
N ILE A 308 3.13 -20.71 16.47
CA ILE A 308 4.55 -21.01 16.68
C ILE A 308 5.36 -19.71 16.68
N ALA A 309 5.13 -18.85 15.69
CA ALA A 309 5.90 -17.64 15.50
C ALA A 309 5.57 -16.54 16.54
N LEU A 310 4.32 -16.43 16.96
CA LEU A 310 3.83 -15.29 17.74
C LEU A 310 3.59 -15.61 19.23
N VAL A 311 3.40 -16.88 19.58
CA VAL A 311 3.07 -17.27 20.96
C VAL A 311 4.15 -18.19 21.57
N LEU A 312 4.49 -19.28 20.87
CA LEU A 312 5.34 -20.32 21.45
C LEU A 312 6.84 -19.94 21.41
N ASN A 313 7.31 -19.42 20.29
CA ASN A 313 8.74 -19.13 20.09
C ASN A 313 8.98 -17.91 19.18
N PRO A 314 8.69 -16.69 19.64
CA PRO A 314 8.91 -15.47 18.88
C PRO A 314 10.41 -15.16 18.76
N ASN A 315 11.02 -15.60 17.66
CA ASN A 315 12.41 -15.33 17.29
C ASN A 315 12.49 -14.79 15.85
N ILE A 316 13.68 -14.34 15.46
CA ILE A 316 13.91 -13.75 14.12
C ILE A 316 13.44 -14.70 13.02
N THR A 317 13.87 -15.95 13.06
CA THR A 317 13.56 -16.93 12.02
C THR A 317 12.05 -17.15 11.87
N ASN A 318 11.35 -17.36 12.98
CA ASN A 318 9.92 -17.63 12.96
C ASN A 318 9.10 -16.44 12.48
N LEU A 319 9.47 -15.20 12.86
CA LEU A 319 8.80 -13.99 12.40
C LEU A 319 9.06 -13.74 10.90
N VAL A 320 10.28 -13.97 10.43
CA VAL A 320 10.63 -13.85 9.00
C VAL A 320 9.92 -14.90 8.16
N VAL A 321 9.87 -16.17 8.63
CA VAL A 321 9.15 -17.24 7.93
C VAL A 321 7.65 -16.95 7.87
N LEU A 322 7.05 -16.44 8.95
CA LEU A 322 5.65 -16.04 8.92
C LEU A 322 5.42 -14.90 7.91
N ALA A 323 6.24 -13.84 7.94
CA ALA A 323 6.16 -12.74 6.99
C ALA A 323 6.34 -13.22 5.53
N PHE A 324 7.20 -14.20 5.28
CA PHE A 324 7.36 -14.81 3.97
C PHE A 324 6.08 -15.52 3.51
N ILE A 325 5.52 -16.39 4.36
CA ILE A 325 4.37 -17.23 3.95
C ILE A 325 3.11 -16.38 3.74
N GLU A 326 2.82 -15.43 4.62
CA GLU A 326 1.60 -14.62 4.56
C GLU A 326 1.55 -13.66 3.35
N ASN A 327 2.71 -13.27 2.80
CA ASN A 327 2.78 -12.33 1.69
C ASN A 327 2.58 -12.97 0.30
N PHE A 328 2.55 -14.30 0.16
CA PHE A 328 2.27 -14.94 -1.13
C PHE A 328 0.93 -14.52 -1.72
N ALA A 329 -0.13 -14.51 -0.90
CA ALA A 329 -1.46 -14.15 -1.37
C ALA A 329 -1.54 -12.71 -1.87
N MET A 330 -0.78 -11.78 -1.27
CA MET A 330 -0.70 -10.37 -1.71
C MET A 330 -0.17 -10.24 -3.14
N GLY A 331 0.78 -11.09 -3.56
CA GLY A 331 1.33 -11.08 -4.92
C GLY A 331 0.30 -11.34 -6.01
N LEU A 332 -0.84 -11.94 -5.69
CA LEU A 332 -1.87 -12.30 -6.67
C LEU A 332 -3.11 -11.38 -6.62
N VAL A 333 -3.13 -10.34 -5.80
CA VAL A 333 -4.28 -9.42 -5.69
C VAL A 333 -4.66 -8.78 -7.04
N PRO A 334 -3.74 -8.18 -7.82
CA PRO A 334 -4.06 -7.67 -9.15
C PRO A 334 -4.63 -8.72 -10.09
N TYR A 335 -4.07 -9.93 -10.09
CA TYR A 335 -4.53 -11.05 -10.91
C TYR A 335 -5.96 -11.47 -10.59
N VAL A 336 -6.30 -11.56 -9.30
CA VAL A 336 -7.64 -11.93 -8.84
C VAL A 336 -8.67 -10.87 -9.23
N LEU A 337 -8.30 -9.60 -9.18
CA LEU A 337 -9.25 -8.49 -9.37
C LEU A 337 -9.37 -7.98 -10.81
N ILE A 338 -8.29 -8.03 -11.63
CA ILE A 338 -8.25 -7.37 -12.94
C ILE A 338 -9.39 -7.76 -13.87
N ASN A 339 -9.75 -9.03 -13.88
CA ASN A 339 -10.79 -9.59 -14.74
C ASN A 339 -12.19 -9.61 -14.09
N LYS A 340 -12.35 -8.93 -12.94
CA LYS A 340 -13.64 -8.82 -12.26
C LYS A 340 -14.37 -7.52 -12.61
N PHE A 341 -13.67 -6.57 -13.22
CA PHE A 341 -14.21 -5.27 -13.58
C PHE A 341 -14.07 -5.02 -15.09
N ASP A 342 -15.15 -4.53 -15.70
CA ASP A 342 -15.13 -4.09 -17.09
C ASP A 342 -14.15 -2.92 -17.26
N ILE A 343 -13.60 -2.78 -18.49
CA ILE A 343 -12.62 -1.75 -18.84
C ILE A 343 -13.11 -0.32 -18.54
N GLN A 344 -14.43 -0.10 -18.60
CA GLN A 344 -15.05 1.21 -18.42
C GLN A 344 -15.01 1.72 -16.96
N TYR A 345 -14.88 0.81 -15.97
CA TYR A 345 -14.82 1.13 -14.54
C TYR A 345 -13.74 0.33 -13.80
N ARG A 346 -12.75 -0.17 -14.53
CA ARG A 346 -11.71 -1.07 -14.01
C ARG A 346 -10.80 -0.39 -12.99
N ALA A 347 -10.32 0.84 -13.26
CA ALA A 347 -9.46 1.54 -12.33
C ALA A 347 -10.18 1.86 -11.02
N SER A 348 -11.44 2.30 -11.09
CA SER A 348 -12.30 2.48 -9.91
C SER A 348 -12.51 1.17 -9.17
N GLY A 349 -12.87 0.10 -9.88
CA GLY A 349 -13.12 -1.22 -9.28
C GLY A 349 -11.91 -1.79 -8.55
N LEU A 350 -10.74 -1.73 -9.17
CA LEU A 350 -9.48 -2.14 -8.57
C LEU A 350 -9.15 -1.26 -7.35
N GLY A 351 -9.10 0.06 -7.54
CA GLY A 351 -8.71 1.02 -6.52
C GLY A 351 -9.60 0.96 -5.29
N VAL A 352 -10.91 0.93 -5.48
CA VAL A 352 -11.88 0.86 -4.38
C VAL A 352 -11.79 -0.49 -3.67
N SER A 353 -11.72 -1.62 -4.40
CA SER A 353 -11.55 -2.94 -3.77
C SER A 353 -10.36 -2.96 -2.82
N TYR A 354 -9.21 -2.42 -3.24
CA TYR A 354 -7.99 -2.44 -2.43
C TYR A 354 -8.05 -1.45 -1.25
N ASN A 355 -8.36 -0.18 -1.52
CA ASN A 355 -8.29 0.85 -0.48
C ASN A 355 -9.46 0.81 0.51
N TRP A 356 -10.64 0.30 0.13
CA TRP A 356 -11.72 0.07 1.08
C TRP A 356 -11.46 -1.17 1.96
N GLY A 357 -10.63 -2.12 1.48
CA GLY A 357 -10.08 -3.16 2.32
C GLY A 357 -9.28 -2.62 3.52
N LEU A 358 -8.65 -1.44 3.39
CA LEU A 358 -7.99 -0.76 4.51
C LEU A 358 -8.95 -0.38 5.64
N LEU A 359 -10.22 -0.07 5.32
CA LEU A 359 -11.22 0.22 6.34
C LEU A 359 -11.55 -1.02 7.20
N ILE A 360 -11.31 -2.22 6.67
CA ILE A 360 -11.45 -3.48 7.41
C ILE A 360 -10.15 -3.77 8.17
N GLY A 361 -9.02 -3.84 7.45
CA GLY A 361 -7.73 -4.27 8.01
C GLY A 361 -7.08 -3.25 8.94
N GLY A 362 -7.30 -1.95 8.70
CA GLY A 362 -6.61 -0.88 9.43
C GLY A 362 -6.92 -0.81 10.93
N TRP A 363 -8.01 -1.42 11.39
CA TRP A 363 -8.34 -1.53 12.82
C TRP A 363 -7.63 -2.67 13.54
N ALA A 364 -7.02 -3.61 12.81
CA ALA A 364 -6.40 -4.80 13.38
C ALA A 364 -5.34 -4.48 14.45
N PRO A 365 -4.42 -3.51 14.30
CA PRO A 365 -3.45 -3.16 15.34
C PRO A 365 -4.11 -2.74 16.66
N MET A 366 -5.16 -1.92 16.57
CA MET A 366 -5.90 -1.47 17.76
C MET A 366 -6.56 -2.64 18.49
N ILE A 367 -7.22 -3.54 17.76
CA ILE A 367 -7.88 -4.71 18.34
C ILE A 367 -6.84 -5.64 18.96
N VAL A 368 -5.70 -5.89 18.28
CA VAL A 368 -4.61 -6.69 18.84
C VAL A 368 -4.09 -6.09 20.16
N GLY A 369 -3.95 -4.75 20.21
CA GLY A 369 -3.48 -4.06 21.42
C GLY A 369 -4.42 -4.19 22.63
N LEU A 370 -5.69 -4.51 22.41
CA LEU A 370 -6.68 -4.76 23.49
C LEU A 370 -6.64 -6.19 24.03
N ILE A 371 -5.93 -7.12 23.36
CA ILE A 371 -5.88 -8.54 23.73
C ILE A 371 -4.52 -8.87 24.35
N SER A 372 -4.54 -9.47 25.54
CA SER A 372 -3.33 -9.93 26.23
C SER A 372 -3.34 -11.45 26.39
N PRO A 373 -2.22 -12.15 26.11
CA PRO A 373 -0.95 -11.59 25.55
C PRO A 373 -1.08 -11.17 24.08
N MET A 374 -0.32 -10.16 23.69
CA MET A 374 -0.37 -9.56 22.35
C MET A 374 -0.24 -10.57 21.20
N GLY A 375 0.65 -11.56 21.34
CA GLY A 375 0.81 -12.63 20.34
C GLY A 375 -0.46 -13.42 20.07
N LEU A 376 -1.29 -13.67 21.11
CA LEU A 376 -2.60 -14.30 20.93
C LEU A 376 -3.55 -13.39 20.15
N GLY A 377 -3.57 -12.10 20.46
CA GLY A 377 -4.35 -11.09 19.72
C GLY A 377 -3.98 -11.06 18.22
N MET A 378 -2.69 -11.16 17.91
CA MET A 378 -2.19 -11.25 16.54
C MET A 378 -2.72 -12.50 15.83
N VAL A 379 -2.66 -13.68 16.45
CA VAL A 379 -3.18 -14.93 15.88
C VAL A 379 -4.69 -14.86 15.67
N LEU A 380 -5.46 -14.33 16.63
CA LEU A 380 -6.91 -14.18 16.51
C LEU A 380 -7.29 -13.24 15.36
N MET A 381 -6.66 -12.08 15.26
CA MET A 381 -6.93 -11.15 14.15
C MET A 381 -6.49 -11.71 12.81
N MET A 382 -5.37 -12.44 12.75
CA MET A 382 -4.95 -13.15 11.57
C MET A 382 -5.99 -14.20 11.14
N SER A 383 -6.62 -14.93 12.07
CA SER A 383 -7.68 -15.90 11.75
C SER A 383 -8.91 -15.23 11.13
N VAL A 384 -9.30 -14.06 11.64
CA VAL A 384 -10.36 -13.23 11.03
C VAL A 384 -9.98 -12.82 9.62
N GLY A 385 -8.75 -12.34 9.42
CA GLY A 385 -8.23 -11.95 8.10
C GLY A 385 -8.25 -13.10 7.09
N VAL A 386 -7.80 -14.29 7.50
CA VAL A 386 -7.82 -15.50 6.67
C VAL A 386 -9.25 -15.89 6.29
N ALA A 387 -10.18 -15.88 7.24
CA ALA A 387 -11.60 -16.18 6.97
C ALA A 387 -12.21 -15.20 5.97
N LEU A 388 -11.98 -13.90 6.14
CA LEU A 388 -12.46 -12.86 5.21
C LEU A 388 -11.84 -13.01 3.82
N ALA A 389 -10.53 -13.23 3.73
CA ALA A 389 -9.83 -13.37 2.45
C ALA A 389 -10.31 -14.61 1.68
N ILE A 390 -10.43 -15.75 2.33
CA ILE A 390 -10.93 -16.98 1.70
C ILE A 390 -12.38 -16.80 1.26
N THR A 391 -13.24 -16.24 2.09
CA THR A 391 -14.64 -15.96 1.76
C THR A 391 -14.74 -15.04 0.55
N GLY A 392 -14.02 -13.92 0.57
CA GLY A 392 -13.98 -12.97 -0.54
C GLY A 392 -13.49 -13.62 -1.84
N LEU A 393 -12.44 -14.43 -1.79
CA LEU A 393 -11.90 -15.15 -2.95
C LEU A 393 -12.91 -16.14 -3.54
N ILE A 394 -13.58 -16.93 -2.70
CA ILE A 394 -14.59 -17.91 -3.14
C ILE A 394 -15.77 -17.18 -3.80
N LEU A 395 -16.27 -16.12 -3.17
CA LEU A 395 -17.38 -15.34 -3.71
C LEU A 395 -17.01 -14.65 -5.03
N LEU A 396 -15.83 -14.01 -5.11
CA LEU A 396 -15.29 -13.47 -6.37
C LEU A 396 -15.20 -14.51 -7.47
N SER A 397 -14.85 -15.74 -7.11
CA SER A 397 -14.70 -16.80 -8.11
C SER A 397 -16.02 -17.21 -8.80
N ARG A 398 -17.14 -16.95 -8.13
CA ARG A 398 -18.49 -17.24 -8.64
C ARG A 398 -19.07 -16.10 -9.48
N THR A 399 -18.49 -14.90 -9.41
CA THR A 399 -18.93 -13.76 -10.21
C THR A 399 -18.35 -13.81 -11.63
N ARG A 400 -19.16 -13.44 -12.61
CA ARG A 400 -18.75 -13.21 -14.01
C ARG A 400 -18.79 -11.71 -14.29
N VAL A 401 -17.91 -11.23 -15.18
CA VAL A 401 -18.07 -9.87 -15.73
C VAL A 401 -19.33 -9.88 -16.57
N THR A 402 -20.30 -9.07 -16.21
CA THR A 402 -21.45 -8.78 -17.09
C THR A 402 -20.93 -7.89 -18.22
N GLN A 403 -20.77 -8.47 -19.39
CA GLN A 403 -20.40 -7.75 -20.62
C GLN A 403 -21.49 -6.76 -21.02
#